data_04df0cb07d13171eec551de5813d7dd6
#
_entry.id   04df0cb07d13171eec551de5813d7dd6
#
_cell.length_a   1.000
_cell.length_b   1.000
_cell.length_c   1.000
_cell.angle_alpha   90.00
_cell.angle_beta   90.00
_cell.angle_gamma   90.00
#
_symmetry.space_group_name_H-M   'P 1'
#
loop_
_entity.id
_entity.type
_entity.pdbx_description
1 polymer ?
#
loop_
_entity_poly.entity_id
_entity_poly.type
_entity_poly.pdbx_seq_one_letter_code
_entity_poly.pdbx_strand_id
1 'polypeptide(L)'
;MNWNSARVRALGLLTVGAVVALTGCGSSSSGSASTSSSGSAAAAGGAKKNITIGFAQVGSESGWRTANTTSIKAALTKDAGFTLKFADAQQKPENQIQAIRSFIAQKVDVIAFSPVVTTGWDSVLEEAKAANIPVILTDRAVDVKDKTLYKTFIGSDFIEEGKRVGEYVSTTFGTKPINVVELEGTTGSAPAIDRKKGFSDAIASNPNIKVVASQTGNFTRSEGKQTMEGLLQSQKQIDVLFAHNDDMALGAIEAIEAAGKKPGVDIKIVSIDGVKDGMTALSTGKINYIVECNPLLGPDLATLAKKVVNGESVDARIVTHDDAFDQAGATKALPDRKY
;
A
#
# COMPACT_ATOMS: atom_id res chain seq x y z
N MET A 1 -34.11 28.50 -34.65
CA MET A 1 -34.05 29.95 -34.34
C MET A 1 -32.59 30.36 -34.28
N ASN A 2 -32.24 31.19 -35.26
CA ASN A 2 -30.95 31.84 -35.49
C ASN A 2 -30.58 32.85 -34.40
N TRP A 3 -29.31 33.08 -34.13
CA TRP A 3 -28.53 34.27 -34.43
C TRP A 3 -27.20 34.22 -33.65
N ASN A 4 -26.12 34.27 -34.35
CA ASN A 4 -25.25 35.25 -34.98
C ASN A 4 -24.18 35.87 -34.08
N SER A 5 -23.01 35.50 -34.44
CA SER A 5 -21.75 36.23 -34.75
C SER A 5 -21.53 37.64 -34.19
N ALA A 6 -20.35 37.87 -33.63
CA ALA A 6 -19.57 39.08 -33.87
C ALA A 6 -18.08 38.84 -33.71
N ARG A 7 -17.35 39.03 -34.83
CA ARG A 7 -15.88 39.17 -34.89
C ARG A 7 -15.52 40.63 -34.64
N VAL A 8 -14.49 40.88 -33.87
CA VAL A 8 -13.73 42.16 -34.00
C VAL A 8 -12.25 41.86 -34.12
N ARG A 9 -11.67 42.28 -35.21
CA ARG A 9 -10.23 42.42 -35.49
C ARG A 9 -9.79 43.82 -35.09
N ALA A 10 -8.61 43.99 -34.55
CA ALA A 10 -7.85 45.22 -34.67
C ALA A 10 -6.35 44.95 -34.62
N LEU A 11 -5.70 45.59 -35.49
CA LEU A 11 -4.37 45.55 -36.06
C LEU A 11 -3.43 46.55 -35.35
N GLY A 12 -2.12 46.26 -35.40
CA GLY A 12 -1.04 47.28 -35.51
C GLY A 12 -0.37 47.61 -34.20
N LEU A 13 0.92 47.72 -34.04
CA LEU A 13 1.97 48.36 -34.85
C LEU A 13 3.37 47.95 -34.39
N LEU A 14 4.30 47.88 -35.29
CA LEU A 14 5.77 47.73 -35.09
C LEU A 14 6.38 49.01 -34.48
N THR A 15 7.47 48.84 -33.68
CA THR A 15 8.57 49.81 -33.60
C THR A 15 9.93 49.11 -33.50
N VAL A 16 10.82 49.54 -34.37
CA VAL A 16 12.23 49.18 -34.54
C VAL A 16 13.10 50.21 -33.78
N GLY A 17 14.25 49.81 -33.30
CA GLY A 17 15.32 50.72 -32.86
C GLY A 17 16.25 50.00 -31.90
N ALA A 18 17.45 49.91 -32.05
CA ALA A 18 18.62 50.38 -32.72
C ALA A 18 19.85 49.90 -31.89
N VAL A 19 20.84 49.48 -32.59
CA VAL A 19 22.16 48.97 -32.18
C VAL A 19 23.01 50.09 -31.54
N VAL A 20 23.80 49.78 -30.50
CA VAL A 20 25.07 50.47 -30.23
C VAL A 20 26.15 49.46 -29.87
N ALA A 21 27.14 49.34 -30.71
CA ALA A 21 28.41 48.66 -30.46
C ALA A 21 29.42 49.68 -29.86
N LEU A 22 30.20 49.25 -28.86
CA LEU A 22 31.41 49.92 -28.45
C LEU A 22 32.52 48.90 -28.25
N THR A 23 33.49 49.05 -29.20
CA THR A 23 34.82 48.44 -29.21
C THR A 23 35.73 49.09 -28.21
N GLY A 24 36.52 48.28 -27.51
CA GLY A 24 37.66 48.75 -26.69
C GLY A 24 38.78 47.71 -26.72
N CYS A 25 39.82 48.00 -27.49
CA CYS A 25 41.09 47.27 -27.52
C CYS A 25 42.01 47.71 -26.42
N GLY A 26 42.81 46.78 -25.86
CA GLY A 26 43.91 47.13 -24.95
C GLY A 26 44.76 45.91 -24.53
N SER A 27 45.77 45.62 -25.33
CA SER A 27 47.16 45.15 -25.16
C SER A 27 47.56 44.19 -24.03
N SER A 28 48.01 43.05 -24.47
CA SER A 28 49.24 42.24 -24.17
C SER A 28 49.97 42.36 -22.85
N SER A 29 50.13 41.21 -22.14
CA SER A 29 51.45 40.71 -21.68
C SER A 29 51.42 39.20 -21.35
N SER A 30 52.49 38.57 -21.78
CA SER A 30 52.91 37.16 -21.67
C SER A 30 52.99 36.59 -20.27
N GLY A 31 52.68 35.30 -20.11
CA GLY A 31 53.18 34.55 -18.93
C GLY A 31 52.56 33.18 -18.73
N SER A 32 53.33 32.14 -19.05
CA SER A 32 53.40 30.81 -18.43
C SER A 32 52.21 29.86 -18.47
N ALA A 33 52.42 28.76 -19.16
CA ALA A 33 51.64 27.55 -19.13
C ALA A 33 51.52 26.93 -17.69
N SER A 34 50.31 26.71 -17.27
CA SER A 34 50.00 25.80 -16.19
C SER A 34 48.94 24.82 -16.65
N THR A 35 49.32 23.55 -16.69
CA THR A 35 48.47 22.41 -16.96
C THR A 35 47.37 22.35 -15.91
N SER A 36 46.15 22.75 -16.25
CA SER A 36 44.99 22.50 -15.45
C SER A 36 44.38 21.16 -15.82
N SER A 37 44.56 20.19 -14.93
CA SER A 37 43.78 18.96 -14.87
C SER A 37 42.29 19.33 -14.80
N SER A 38 41.54 18.97 -15.86
CA SER A 38 40.10 18.99 -15.87
C SER A 38 39.53 17.95 -14.89
N GLY A 39 39.45 18.35 -13.64
CA GLY A 39 38.59 17.67 -12.66
C GLY A 39 37.14 17.84 -13.09
N SER A 40 36.54 16.74 -13.52
CA SER A 40 35.09 16.64 -13.74
C SER A 40 34.43 16.92 -12.38
N ALA A 41 33.98 18.15 -12.16
CA ALA A 41 33.11 18.44 -11.04
C ALA A 41 31.79 17.73 -11.28
N ALA A 42 31.60 16.59 -10.62
CA ALA A 42 30.27 16.01 -10.45
C ALA A 42 29.42 17.11 -9.80
N ALA A 43 28.47 17.63 -10.55
CA ALA A 43 27.48 18.56 -10.05
C ALA A 43 26.79 17.87 -8.87
N ALA A 44 27.09 18.30 -7.65
CA ALA A 44 26.30 17.98 -6.49
C ALA A 44 24.93 18.63 -6.72
N GLY A 45 24.01 17.87 -7.28
CA GLY A 45 22.62 18.27 -7.44
C GLY A 45 22.07 18.62 -6.06
N GLY A 46 21.77 19.89 -5.80
CA GLY A 46 21.11 20.29 -4.58
C GLY A 46 19.80 19.50 -4.40
N ALA A 47 19.53 19.05 -3.18
CA ALA A 47 18.31 18.31 -2.86
C ALA A 47 17.07 19.04 -3.41
N LYS A 48 16.19 18.33 -4.07
CA LYS A 48 14.98 18.91 -4.67
C LYS A 48 14.05 19.44 -3.60
N LYS A 49 13.76 20.73 -3.62
CA LYS A 49 12.97 21.41 -2.58
C LYS A 49 11.48 21.05 -2.57
N ASN A 50 10.93 20.60 -3.71
CA ASN A 50 9.54 20.13 -3.82
C ASN A 50 9.47 18.95 -4.75
N ILE A 51 8.93 17.84 -4.24
CA ILE A 51 8.83 16.55 -4.95
C ILE A 51 7.37 16.35 -5.37
N THR A 52 7.13 16.18 -6.66
CA THR A 52 5.83 15.75 -7.17
C THR A 52 5.76 14.22 -7.12
N ILE A 53 4.92 13.68 -6.27
CA ILE A 53 4.70 12.24 -6.14
C ILE A 53 3.31 11.85 -6.65
N GLY A 54 3.27 10.86 -7.57
CA GLY A 54 2.04 10.19 -7.96
C GLY A 54 1.80 9.00 -7.02
N PHE A 55 0.65 8.96 -6.34
CA PHE A 55 0.26 7.82 -5.51
C PHE A 55 -1.03 7.19 -6.02
N ALA A 56 -0.95 5.91 -6.45
CA ALA A 56 -2.11 5.13 -6.87
C ALA A 56 -2.52 4.15 -5.77
N GLN A 57 -3.62 4.45 -5.07
CA GLN A 57 -4.19 3.63 -4.02
C GLN A 57 -5.04 2.49 -4.59
N VAL A 58 -5.14 1.37 -3.86
CA VAL A 58 -6.00 0.22 -4.19
C VAL A 58 -7.47 0.64 -4.30
N GLY A 59 -7.98 1.32 -3.26
CA GLY A 59 -9.36 1.67 -3.06
C GLY A 59 -9.60 2.22 -1.67
N SER A 60 -10.79 1.96 -1.14
CA SER A 60 -11.21 2.28 0.23
C SER A 60 -12.01 1.12 0.85
N GLU A 61 -11.54 -0.10 0.58
CA GLU A 61 -12.23 -1.36 0.86
C GLU A 61 -12.36 -1.67 2.35
N SER A 62 -11.52 -1.08 3.20
CA SER A 62 -11.42 -1.43 4.61
C SER A 62 -11.07 -0.24 5.50
N GLY A 63 -11.28 -0.37 6.80
CA GLY A 63 -10.80 0.58 7.81
C GLY A 63 -9.28 0.74 7.75
N TRP A 64 -8.54 -0.37 7.57
CA TRP A 64 -7.10 -0.37 7.37
C TRP A 64 -6.68 0.50 6.17
N ARG A 65 -7.34 0.31 5.01
CA ARG A 65 -7.03 1.08 3.79
C ARG A 65 -7.31 2.57 3.96
N THR A 66 -8.38 2.91 4.66
CA THR A 66 -8.71 4.29 5.01
C THR A 66 -7.62 4.93 5.88
N ALA A 67 -7.14 4.22 6.90
CA ALA A 67 -6.05 4.66 7.75
C ALA A 67 -4.73 4.83 6.97
N ASN A 68 -4.40 3.88 6.08
CA ASN A 68 -3.23 3.96 5.20
C ASN A 68 -3.30 5.20 4.30
N THR A 69 -4.44 5.43 3.64
CA THR A 69 -4.66 6.62 2.79
C THR A 69 -4.50 7.91 3.59
N THR A 70 -5.05 7.97 4.80
CA THR A 70 -4.93 9.11 5.71
C THR A 70 -3.47 9.36 6.08
N SER A 71 -2.72 8.33 6.43
CA SER A 71 -1.29 8.41 6.75
C SER A 71 -0.47 8.96 5.55
N ILE A 72 -0.72 8.42 4.35
CA ILE A 72 -0.05 8.86 3.11
C ILE A 72 -0.32 10.35 2.85
N LYS A 73 -1.59 10.76 2.88
CA LYS A 73 -1.98 12.17 2.64
C LYS A 73 -1.43 13.13 3.69
N ALA A 74 -1.39 12.70 4.95
CA ALA A 74 -0.85 13.51 6.04
C ALA A 74 0.67 13.72 5.94
N ALA A 75 1.41 12.74 5.42
CA ALA A 75 2.86 12.82 5.28
C ALA A 75 3.31 13.55 4.00
N LEU A 76 2.53 13.50 2.92
CA LEU A 76 2.90 14.04 1.61
C LEU A 76 2.27 15.41 1.36
N THR A 77 2.51 16.35 2.27
CA THR A 77 1.97 17.73 2.20
C THR A 77 2.95 18.71 1.57
N LYS A 78 2.46 19.88 1.16
CA LYS A 78 3.31 20.97 0.65
C LYS A 78 4.33 21.44 1.70
N ASP A 79 3.95 21.53 2.96
CA ASP A 79 4.84 21.94 4.04
C ASP A 79 5.96 20.92 4.30
N ALA A 80 5.69 19.63 4.01
CA ALA A 80 6.68 18.57 4.03
C ALA A 80 7.56 18.52 2.76
N GLY A 81 7.31 19.40 1.78
CA GLY A 81 8.05 19.50 0.53
C GLY A 81 7.50 18.58 -0.59
N PHE A 82 6.21 18.27 -0.58
CA PHE A 82 5.59 17.42 -1.58
C PHE A 82 4.42 18.09 -2.32
N THR A 83 4.23 17.68 -3.57
CA THR A 83 2.99 17.86 -4.32
C THR A 83 2.42 16.48 -4.62
N LEU A 84 1.40 16.07 -3.86
CA LEU A 84 0.76 14.76 -4.03
C LEU A 84 -0.26 14.79 -5.17
N LYS A 85 -0.11 13.86 -6.13
CA LYS A 85 -1.08 13.49 -7.15
C LYS A 85 -1.69 12.15 -6.73
N PHE A 86 -2.88 12.16 -6.17
CA PHE A 86 -3.54 10.98 -5.63
C PHE A 86 -4.57 10.43 -6.61
N ALA A 87 -4.58 9.11 -6.81
CA ALA A 87 -5.61 8.40 -7.55
C ALA A 87 -6.11 7.20 -6.73
N ASP A 88 -7.41 6.98 -6.72
CA ASP A 88 -8.08 5.81 -6.15
C ASP A 88 -8.47 4.87 -7.29
N ALA A 89 -7.96 3.64 -7.25
CA ALA A 89 -8.22 2.65 -8.30
C ALA A 89 -9.57 1.93 -8.16
N GLN A 90 -10.29 2.14 -7.05
CA GLN A 90 -11.57 1.49 -6.78
C GLN A 90 -11.49 -0.05 -6.90
N GLN A 91 -10.40 -0.63 -6.41
CA GLN A 91 -10.07 -2.05 -6.45
C GLN A 91 -9.95 -2.63 -7.88
N LYS A 92 -9.71 -1.78 -8.89
CA LYS A 92 -9.59 -2.19 -10.30
C LYS A 92 -8.16 -2.01 -10.78
N PRO A 93 -7.44 -3.10 -11.14
CA PRO A 93 -6.06 -3.00 -11.63
C PRO A 93 -5.92 -2.09 -12.86
N GLU A 94 -6.90 -2.11 -13.77
CA GLU A 94 -6.93 -1.27 -14.97
C GLU A 94 -6.96 0.23 -14.65
N ASN A 95 -7.71 0.65 -13.62
CA ASN A 95 -7.74 2.03 -13.16
C ASN A 95 -6.39 2.44 -12.59
N GLN A 96 -5.73 1.53 -11.88
CA GLN A 96 -4.43 1.78 -11.28
C GLN A 96 -3.34 1.92 -12.35
N ILE A 97 -3.37 1.08 -13.39
CA ILE A 97 -2.49 1.19 -14.57
C ILE A 97 -2.70 2.52 -15.29
N GLN A 98 -3.96 2.95 -15.49
CA GLN A 98 -4.28 4.26 -16.09
C GLN A 98 -3.77 5.42 -15.24
N ALA A 99 -3.90 5.33 -13.92
CA ALA A 99 -3.37 6.34 -13.00
C ALA A 99 -1.85 6.45 -13.10
N ILE A 100 -1.12 5.32 -13.14
CA ILE A 100 0.34 5.30 -13.30
C ILE A 100 0.75 5.93 -14.64
N ARG A 101 0.09 5.58 -15.75
CA ARG A 101 0.33 6.21 -17.06
C ARG A 101 0.07 7.72 -17.04
N SER A 102 -0.98 8.16 -16.35
CA SER A 102 -1.27 9.58 -16.15
C SER A 102 -0.15 10.29 -15.38
N PHE A 103 0.41 9.65 -14.34
CA PHE A 103 1.55 10.19 -13.59
C PHE A 103 2.81 10.28 -14.47
N ILE A 104 3.07 9.26 -15.32
CA ILE A 104 4.17 9.29 -16.30
C ILE A 104 4.00 10.47 -17.27
N ALA A 105 2.82 10.66 -17.85
CA ALA A 105 2.52 11.77 -18.75
C ALA A 105 2.66 13.14 -18.07
N GLN A 106 2.34 13.24 -16.78
CA GLN A 106 2.52 14.45 -15.97
C GLN A 106 3.98 14.65 -15.52
N LYS A 107 4.89 13.72 -15.81
CA LYS A 107 6.31 13.77 -15.44
C LYS A 107 6.52 14.01 -13.95
N VAL A 108 5.81 13.24 -13.12
CA VAL A 108 6.04 13.26 -11.66
C VAL A 108 7.46 12.82 -11.34
N ASP A 109 7.99 13.21 -10.18
CA ASP A 109 9.36 12.89 -9.78
C ASP A 109 9.53 11.46 -9.28
N VAL A 110 8.45 10.89 -8.74
CA VAL A 110 8.40 9.53 -8.22
C VAL A 110 6.94 9.03 -8.26
N ILE A 111 6.78 7.76 -8.55
CA ILE A 111 5.50 7.06 -8.46
C ILE A 111 5.56 6.12 -7.26
N ALA A 112 4.51 6.11 -6.43
CA ALA A 112 4.30 5.09 -5.42
C ALA A 112 2.92 4.48 -5.58
N PHE A 113 2.78 3.19 -5.29
CA PHE A 113 1.48 2.55 -5.33
C PHE A 113 1.42 1.28 -4.49
N SER A 114 0.21 0.90 -4.07
CA SER A 114 -0.12 -0.39 -3.46
C SER A 114 -0.89 -1.21 -4.50
N PRO A 115 -0.32 -2.27 -5.06
CA PRO A 115 -0.95 -3.00 -6.17
C PRO A 115 -2.27 -3.68 -5.76
N VAL A 116 -3.30 -3.63 -6.61
CA VAL A 116 -4.56 -4.35 -6.38
C VAL A 116 -4.31 -5.86 -6.39
N VAL A 117 -3.57 -6.34 -7.39
CA VAL A 117 -3.16 -7.75 -7.57
C VAL A 117 -1.65 -7.82 -7.83
N THR A 118 -1.06 -9.02 -7.78
CA THR A 118 0.39 -9.19 -7.94
C THR A 118 0.87 -9.09 -9.39
N THR A 119 0.06 -9.44 -10.36
CA THR A 119 0.45 -9.61 -11.78
C THR A 119 -0.06 -8.49 -12.69
N GLY A 120 0.52 -8.40 -13.90
CA GLY A 120 0.08 -7.47 -14.95
C GLY A 120 0.78 -6.10 -14.92
N TRP A 121 1.88 -5.95 -14.17
CA TRP A 121 2.54 -4.66 -13.94
C TRP A 121 3.74 -4.41 -14.84
N ASP A 122 4.30 -5.45 -15.48
CA ASP A 122 5.57 -5.35 -16.23
C ASP A 122 5.54 -4.17 -17.21
N SER A 123 4.55 -4.09 -18.10
CA SER A 123 4.48 -3.04 -19.14
C SER A 123 4.47 -1.62 -18.58
N VAL A 124 3.60 -1.33 -17.60
CA VAL A 124 3.48 0.03 -17.06
C VAL A 124 4.69 0.42 -16.21
N LEU A 125 5.34 -0.55 -15.56
CA LEU A 125 6.58 -0.31 -14.84
C LEU A 125 7.77 -0.11 -15.78
N GLU A 126 7.81 -0.80 -16.92
CA GLU A 126 8.76 -0.54 -18.01
C GLU A 126 8.56 0.87 -18.60
N GLU A 127 7.30 1.30 -18.80
CA GLU A 127 6.97 2.67 -19.22
C GLU A 127 7.52 3.71 -18.22
N ALA A 128 7.35 3.49 -16.91
CA ALA A 128 7.89 4.38 -15.88
C ALA A 128 9.44 4.41 -15.90
N LYS A 129 10.08 3.23 -16.04
CA LYS A 129 11.54 3.09 -16.14
C LYS A 129 12.08 3.83 -17.38
N ALA A 130 11.43 3.67 -18.53
CA ALA A 130 11.79 4.37 -19.78
C ALA A 130 11.66 5.90 -19.67
N ALA A 131 10.69 6.37 -18.87
CA ALA A 131 10.52 7.78 -18.56
C ALA A 131 11.49 8.30 -17.48
N ASN A 132 12.38 7.45 -16.94
CA ASN A 132 13.27 7.71 -15.81
C ASN A 132 12.53 8.15 -14.53
N ILE A 133 11.32 7.65 -14.30
CA ILE A 133 10.54 7.92 -13.10
C ILE A 133 10.67 6.70 -12.17
N PRO A 134 11.33 6.85 -11.00
CA PRO A 134 11.46 5.77 -10.05
C PRO A 134 10.12 5.39 -9.43
N VAL A 135 9.98 4.08 -9.13
CA VAL A 135 8.77 3.52 -8.52
C VAL A 135 9.08 2.99 -7.12
N ILE A 136 8.18 3.25 -6.18
CA ILE A 136 8.19 2.70 -4.80
C ILE A 136 6.91 1.88 -4.61
N LEU A 137 7.06 0.63 -4.18
CA LEU A 137 5.94 -0.20 -3.77
C LEU A 137 5.63 0.01 -2.29
N THR A 138 4.36 0.14 -1.95
CA THR A 138 3.90 0.24 -0.57
C THR A 138 2.88 -0.85 -0.27
N ASP A 139 2.89 -1.38 0.96
CA ASP A 139 1.93 -2.38 1.43
C ASP A 139 2.01 -3.71 0.65
N ARG A 140 1.66 -3.71 -0.62
CA ARG A 140 1.55 -4.91 -1.45
C ARG A 140 2.69 -5.05 -2.46
N ALA A 141 3.12 -6.28 -2.74
CA ALA A 141 4.14 -6.61 -3.72
C ALA A 141 3.57 -6.84 -5.12
N VAL A 142 4.45 -6.75 -6.12
CA VAL A 142 4.19 -7.17 -7.51
C VAL A 142 5.01 -8.42 -7.85
N ASP A 143 4.44 -9.28 -8.71
CA ASP A 143 5.15 -10.40 -9.30
C ASP A 143 5.64 -10.02 -10.70
N VAL A 144 6.80 -9.39 -10.75
CA VAL A 144 7.52 -9.03 -11.99
C VAL A 144 8.87 -9.71 -12.01
N LYS A 145 9.34 -10.09 -13.20
CA LYS A 145 10.62 -10.78 -13.36
C LYS A 145 11.81 -9.84 -13.13
N ASP A 146 11.75 -8.63 -13.68
CA ASP A 146 12.79 -7.61 -13.50
C ASP A 146 12.54 -6.80 -12.23
N LYS A 147 13.24 -7.16 -11.16
CA LYS A 147 13.13 -6.44 -9.88
C LYS A 147 13.73 -5.02 -9.92
N THR A 148 14.39 -4.61 -11.01
CA THR A 148 14.89 -3.24 -11.20
C THR A 148 13.79 -2.26 -11.64
N LEU A 149 12.56 -2.74 -11.90
CA LEU A 149 11.41 -1.93 -12.27
C LEU A 149 10.87 -1.07 -11.12
N TYR A 150 11.25 -1.38 -9.89
CA TYR A 150 10.98 -0.54 -8.70
C TYR A 150 12.24 -0.39 -7.85
N LYS A 151 12.31 0.66 -7.05
CA LYS A 151 13.48 0.99 -6.22
C LYS A 151 13.46 0.30 -4.87
N THR A 152 12.29 0.19 -4.26
CA THR A 152 12.10 -0.40 -2.93
C THR A 152 10.64 -0.82 -2.75
N PHE A 153 10.44 -1.74 -1.81
CA PHE A 153 9.12 -2.15 -1.35
C PHE A 153 9.07 -2.05 0.18
N ILE A 154 8.11 -1.27 0.71
CA ILE A 154 7.85 -1.14 2.14
C ILE A 154 6.47 -1.69 2.51
N GLY A 155 6.38 -2.48 3.56
CA GLY A 155 5.13 -3.07 4.09
C GLY A 155 5.40 -4.22 5.04
N SER A 156 4.34 -4.83 5.54
CA SER A 156 4.37 -5.98 6.45
C SER A 156 4.86 -7.26 5.76
N ASP A 157 5.25 -8.25 6.55
CA ASP A 157 5.52 -9.61 6.09
C ASP A 157 4.26 -10.46 6.21
N PHE A 158 3.51 -10.57 5.12
CA PHE A 158 2.23 -11.27 5.10
C PHE A 158 2.35 -12.78 5.33
N ILE A 159 3.49 -13.40 4.96
CA ILE A 159 3.75 -14.80 5.29
C ILE A 159 3.90 -14.97 6.80
N GLU A 160 4.67 -14.10 7.44
CA GLU A 160 4.84 -14.13 8.90
C GLU A 160 3.54 -13.81 9.63
N GLU A 161 2.70 -12.87 9.14
CA GLU A 161 1.38 -12.61 9.70
C GLU A 161 0.51 -13.88 9.70
N GLY A 162 0.37 -14.54 8.55
CA GLY A 162 -0.40 -15.79 8.43
C GLY A 162 0.17 -16.91 9.29
N LYS A 163 1.50 -17.04 9.34
CA LYS A 163 2.20 -18.02 10.19
C LYS A 163 1.89 -17.82 11.67
N ARG A 164 1.98 -16.59 12.18
CA ARG A 164 1.67 -16.26 13.58
C ARG A 164 0.23 -16.61 13.95
N VAL A 165 -0.73 -16.39 13.03
CA VAL A 165 -2.13 -16.85 13.21
C VAL A 165 -2.20 -18.37 13.29
N GLY A 166 -1.54 -19.10 12.39
CA GLY A 166 -1.52 -20.57 12.36
C GLY A 166 -0.87 -21.17 13.62
N GLU A 167 0.21 -20.58 14.10
CA GLU A 167 0.88 -20.96 15.34
C GLU A 167 -0.02 -20.76 16.56
N TYR A 168 -0.74 -19.62 16.63
CA TYR A 168 -1.73 -19.39 17.69
C TYR A 168 -2.83 -20.44 17.67
N VAL A 169 -3.39 -20.76 16.51
CA VAL A 169 -4.44 -21.79 16.37
C VAL A 169 -3.90 -23.16 16.79
N SER A 170 -2.71 -23.53 16.31
CA SER A 170 -2.06 -24.81 16.65
C SER A 170 -1.81 -24.94 18.17
N THR A 171 -1.34 -23.88 18.80
CA THR A 171 -1.08 -23.86 20.25
C THR A 171 -2.35 -23.91 21.06
N THR A 172 -3.38 -23.14 20.65
CA THR A 172 -4.64 -23.00 21.39
C THR A 172 -5.45 -24.30 21.40
N PHE A 173 -5.48 -25.01 20.27
CA PHE A 173 -6.29 -26.24 20.15
C PHE A 173 -5.48 -27.53 20.35
N GLY A 174 -4.16 -27.48 20.18
CA GLY A 174 -3.26 -28.62 20.39
C GLY A 174 -3.68 -29.84 19.57
N THR A 175 -4.00 -30.94 20.24
CA THR A 175 -4.42 -32.21 19.60
C THR A 175 -5.93 -32.34 19.39
N LYS A 176 -6.73 -31.32 19.74
CA LYS A 176 -8.19 -31.35 19.54
C LYS A 176 -8.50 -31.20 18.06
N PRO A 177 -9.31 -32.13 17.46
CA PRO A 177 -9.77 -31.96 16.08
C PRO A 177 -10.64 -30.72 15.92
N ILE A 178 -10.32 -29.86 14.96
CA ILE A 178 -11.09 -28.65 14.63
C ILE A 178 -11.26 -28.46 13.14
N ASN A 179 -12.38 -27.85 12.78
CA ASN A 179 -12.68 -27.37 11.43
C ASN A 179 -12.48 -25.85 11.38
N VAL A 180 -11.61 -25.43 10.50
CA VAL A 180 -11.32 -24.01 10.21
C VAL A 180 -12.03 -23.61 8.93
N VAL A 181 -12.70 -22.48 8.93
CA VAL A 181 -13.10 -21.78 7.70
C VAL A 181 -12.25 -20.54 7.52
N GLU A 182 -11.95 -20.19 6.29
CA GLU A 182 -11.06 -19.10 5.94
C GLU A 182 -11.80 -18.07 5.08
N LEU A 183 -11.79 -16.80 5.49
CA LEU A 183 -12.20 -15.65 4.69
C LEU A 183 -10.97 -14.99 4.10
N GLU A 184 -10.75 -15.25 2.81
CA GLU A 184 -9.60 -14.70 2.09
C GLU A 184 -9.83 -13.25 1.66
N GLY A 185 -8.75 -12.52 1.48
CA GLY A 185 -8.79 -11.20 0.87
C GLY A 185 -9.02 -11.25 -0.64
N THR A 186 -8.81 -10.11 -1.30
CA THR A 186 -8.96 -9.97 -2.75
C THR A 186 -8.12 -11.00 -3.49
N THR A 187 -8.76 -11.82 -4.31
CA THR A 187 -8.10 -12.88 -5.08
C THR A 187 -6.97 -12.32 -5.94
N GLY A 188 -5.80 -12.93 -5.86
CA GLY A 188 -4.60 -12.51 -6.60
C GLY A 188 -3.82 -11.36 -5.96
N SER A 189 -4.24 -10.82 -4.82
CA SER A 189 -3.46 -9.84 -4.06
C SER A 189 -2.37 -10.51 -3.23
N ALA A 190 -1.23 -9.85 -3.04
CA ALA A 190 -0.13 -10.37 -2.23
C ALA A 190 -0.57 -10.77 -0.81
N PRO A 191 -1.31 -9.95 -0.03
CA PRO A 191 -1.72 -10.34 1.31
C PRO A 191 -2.66 -11.55 1.34
N ALA A 192 -3.53 -11.74 0.33
CA ALA A 192 -4.39 -12.92 0.30
C ALA A 192 -3.59 -14.20 0.05
N ILE A 193 -2.62 -14.15 -0.89
CA ILE A 193 -1.76 -15.29 -1.23
C ILE A 193 -0.84 -15.65 -0.05
N ASP A 194 -0.16 -14.65 0.50
CA ASP A 194 0.92 -14.86 1.46
C ASP A 194 0.39 -15.19 2.87
N ARG A 195 -0.72 -14.55 3.33
CA ARG A 195 -1.38 -14.88 4.60
C ARG A 195 -1.90 -16.32 4.58
N LYS A 196 -2.55 -16.72 3.48
CA LYS A 196 -2.99 -18.10 3.28
C LYS A 196 -1.82 -19.07 3.33
N LYS A 197 -0.73 -18.76 2.63
CA LYS A 197 0.47 -19.60 2.63
C LYS A 197 1.06 -19.75 4.04
N GLY A 198 1.29 -18.63 4.74
CA GLY A 198 1.84 -18.63 6.08
C GLY A 198 1.01 -19.44 7.06
N PHE A 199 -0.32 -19.26 7.03
CA PHE A 199 -1.26 -20.02 7.85
C PHE A 199 -1.19 -21.52 7.54
N SER A 200 -1.29 -21.89 6.26
CA SER A 200 -1.27 -23.29 5.81
C SER A 200 0.03 -23.99 6.19
N ASP A 201 1.17 -23.33 6.01
CA ASP A 201 2.47 -23.88 6.37
C ASP A 201 2.57 -24.10 7.89
N ALA A 202 2.07 -23.18 8.70
CA ALA A 202 2.12 -23.27 10.17
C ALA A 202 1.27 -24.40 10.74
N ILE A 203 0.13 -24.72 10.12
CA ILE A 203 -0.75 -25.80 10.57
C ILE A 203 -0.44 -27.16 9.94
N ALA A 204 0.43 -27.22 8.90
CA ALA A 204 0.64 -28.41 8.09
C ALA A 204 1.07 -29.66 8.89
N SER A 205 1.79 -29.47 10.00
CA SER A 205 2.26 -30.56 10.88
C SER A 205 1.18 -31.07 11.86
N ASN A 206 0.03 -30.37 11.97
CA ASN A 206 -1.05 -30.74 12.88
C ASN A 206 -2.26 -31.34 12.12
N PRO A 207 -2.38 -32.67 12.00
CA PRO A 207 -3.45 -33.33 11.24
C PRO A 207 -4.86 -33.13 11.83
N ASN A 208 -4.95 -32.59 13.04
CA ASN A 208 -6.22 -32.30 13.71
C ASN A 208 -6.83 -30.96 13.27
N ILE A 209 -6.07 -30.09 12.61
CA ILE A 209 -6.55 -28.81 12.08
C ILE A 209 -6.90 -28.99 10.60
N LYS A 210 -8.17 -28.83 10.26
CA LYS A 210 -8.65 -28.98 8.87
C LYS A 210 -9.27 -27.69 8.38
N VAL A 211 -8.73 -27.10 7.33
CA VAL A 211 -9.40 -26.03 6.59
C VAL A 211 -10.46 -26.68 5.72
N VAL A 212 -11.73 -26.57 6.12
CA VAL A 212 -12.87 -27.23 5.46
C VAL A 212 -13.51 -26.37 4.37
N ALA A 213 -13.28 -25.07 4.40
CA ALA A 213 -13.70 -24.13 3.36
C ALA A 213 -12.82 -22.88 3.39
N SER A 214 -12.58 -22.34 2.20
CA SER A 214 -11.82 -21.11 2.00
C SER A 214 -12.48 -20.31 0.89
N GLN A 215 -12.95 -19.09 1.17
CA GLN A 215 -13.67 -18.24 0.24
C GLN A 215 -13.28 -16.78 0.40
N THR A 216 -13.27 -16.02 -0.71
CA THR A 216 -12.94 -14.60 -0.66
C THR A 216 -14.09 -13.76 -0.11
N GLY A 217 -13.76 -12.76 0.72
CA GLY A 217 -14.60 -11.64 1.11
C GLY A 217 -13.98 -10.30 0.71
N ASN A 218 -13.00 -10.32 -0.21
CA ASN A 218 -12.39 -9.14 -0.86
C ASN A 218 -11.91 -8.05 0.10
N PHE A 219 -11.57 -8.39 1.34
CA PHE A 219 -11.20 -7.48 2.42
C PHE A 219 -12.33 -6.53 2.87
N THR A 220 -13.57 -6.73 2.43
CA THR A 220 -14.68 -5.84 2.78
C THR A 220 -15.55 -6.43 3.89
N ARG A 221 -16.09 -5.57 4.76
CA ARG A 221 -17.00 -6.00 5.85
C ARG A 221 -18.28 -6.63 5.30
N SER A 222 -18.86 -6.06 4.25
CA SER A 222 -20.09 -6.55 3.63
C SER A 222 -19.95 -7.93 3.00
N GLU A 223 -18.88 -8.15 2.24
CA GLU A 223 -18.63 -9.46 1.60
C GLU A 223 -18.18 -10.49 2.64
N GLY A 224 -17.39 -10.09 3.65
CA GLY A 224 -17.06 -10.95 4.79
C GLY A 224 -18.31 -11.48 5.49
N LYS A 225 -19.31 -10.62 5.73
CA LYS A 225 -20.61 -11.02 6.27
C LYS A 225 -21.34 -11.99 5.36
N GLN A 226 -21.53 -11.64 4.09
CA GLN A 226 -22.24 -12.46 3.12
C GLN A 226 -21.60 -13.84 2.94
N THR A 227 -20.26 -13.89 2.85
CA THR A 227 -19.52 -15.14 2.71
C THR A 227 -19.66 -15.99 3.97
N MET A 228 -19.59 -15.39 5.16
CA MET A 228 -19.78 -16.12 6.42
C MET A 228 -21.20 -16.67 6.57
N GLU A 229 -22.23 -15.94 6.15
CA GLU A 229 -23.62 -16.45 6.09
C GLU A 229 -23.72 -17.73 5.24
N GLY A 230 -23.08 -17.75 4.07
CA GLY A 230 -23.00 -18.95 3.22
C GLY A 230 -22.22 -20.09 3.86
N LEU A 231 -21.11 -19.81 4.54
CA LEU A 231 -20.33 -20.81 5.27
C LEU A 231 -21.10 -21.42 6.43
N LEU A 232 -21.84 -20.62 7.19
CA LEU A 232 -22.69 -21.10 8.29
C LEU A 232 -23.82 -22.03 7.82
N GLN A 233 -24.30 -21.85 6.58
CA GLN A 233 -25.32 -22.74 5.99
C GLN A 233 -24.73 -24.02 5.42
N SER A 234 -23.52 -23.95 4.84
CA SER A 234 -22.90 -25.08 4.11
C SER A 234 -22.05 -25.99 4.98
N GLN A 235 -21.46 -25.46 6.07
CA GLN A 235 -20.58 -26.23 6.95
C GLN A 235 -21.35 -26.71 8.19
N LYS A 236 -21.29 -28.00 8.45
CA LYS A 236 -21.97 -28.62 9.63
C LYS A 236 -21.38 -28.16 10.95
N GLN A 237 -20.08 -27.91 10.97
CA GLN A 237 -19.34 -27.49 12.15
C GLN A 237 -18.22 -26.54 11.74
N ILE A 238 -18.15 -25.42 12.41
CA ILE A 238 -17.07 -24.44 12.31
C ILE A 238 -16.56 -24.21 13.73
N ASP A 239 -15.31 -24.53 14.00
CA ASP A 239 -14.66 -24.29 15.30
C ASP A 239 -13.87 -23.00 15.31
N VAL A 240 -13.25 -22.66 14.18
CA VAL A 240 -12.41 -21.47 14.00
C VAL A 240 -12.74 -20.79 12.68
N LEU A 241 -12.84 -19.47 12.72
CA LEU A 241 -12.78 -18.59 11.55
C LEU A 241 -11.41 -17.92 11.53
N PHE A 242 -10.64 -18.10 10.44
CA PHE A 242 -9.54 -17.25 10.09
C PHE A 242 -10.00 -16.22 9.06
N ALA A 243 -10.04 -14.95 9.42
CA ALA A 243 -10.30 -13.85 8.50
C ALA A 243 -8.99 -13.14 8.17
N HIS A 244 -8.70 -12.96 6.89
CA HIS A 244 -7.47 -12.31 6.45
C HIS A 244 -7.37 -10.83 6.82
N ASN A 245 -8.49 -10.22 7.26
CA ASN A 245 -8.47 -8.89 7.87
C ASN A 245 -9.64 -8.67 8.86
N ASP A 246 -9.50 -7.60 9.65
CA ASP A 246 -10.47 -7.24 10.69
C ASP A 246 -11.84 -6.86 10.11
N ASP A 247 -11.93 -6.18 8.97
CA ASP A 247 -13.21 -5.80 8.37
C ASP A 247 -14.04 -7.03 8.01
N MET A 248 -13.45 -8.07 7.40
CA MET A 248 -14.14 -9.33 7.15
C MET A 248 -14.50 -10.05 8.44
N ALA A 249 -13.63 -10.04 9.47
CA ALA A 249 -13.94 -10.62 10.78
C ALA A 249 -15.13 -9.91 11.43
N LEU A 250 -15.22 -8.59 11.37
CA LEU A 250 -16.33 -7.80 11.91
C LEU A 250 -17.64 -8.09 11.14
N GLY A 251 -17.58 -8.24 9.82
CA GLY A 251 -18.73 -8.70 9.03
C GLY A 251 -19.17 -10.11 9.41
N ALA A 252 -18.21 -11.02 9.61
CA ALA A 252 -18.49 -12.39 10.03
C ALA A 252 -19.11 -12.46 11.45
N ILE A 253 -18.71 -11.59 12.38
CA ILE A 253 -19.32 -11.45 13.71
C ILE A 253 -20.82 -11.20 13.58
N GLU A 254 -21.23 -10.27 12.70
CA GLU A 254 -22.65 -9.97 12.47
C GLU A 254 -23.41 -11.20 11.94
N ALA A 255 -22.82 -11.96 11.02
CA ALA A 255 -23.41 -13.19 10.47
C ALA A 255 -23.55 -14.29 11.55
N ILE A 256 -22.52 -14.46 12.39
CA ILE A 256 -22.50 -15.45 13.49
C ILE A 256 -23.57 -15.10 14.52
N GLU A 257 -23.70 -13.83 14.91
CA GLU A 257 -24.73 -13.37 15.86
C GLU A 257 -26.14 -13.55 15.28
N ALA A 258 -26.34 -13.22 14.00
CA ALA A 258 -27.62 -13.42 13.30
C ALA A 258 -28.03 -14.90 13.23
N ALA A 259 -27.05 -15.82 13.19
CA ALA A 259 -27.29 -17.27 13.27
C ALA A 259 -27.51 -17.79 14.71
N GLY A 260 -27.62 -16.90 15.71
CA GLY A 260 -27.85 -17.26 17.10
C GLY A 260 -26.63 -17.85 17.81
N LYS A 261 -25.44 -17.71 17.24
CA LYS A 261 -24.18 -18.20 17.83
C LYS A 261 -23.39 -17.03 18.46
N LYS A 262 -22.49 -17.37 19.35
CA LYS A 262 -21.64 -16.41 20.08
C LYS A 262 -20.26 -16.33 19.42
N PRO A 263 -19.91 -15.21 18.72
CA PRO A 263 -18.58 -15.01 18.17
C PRO A 263 -17.54 -15.00 19.29
N GLY A 264 -16.37 -15.56 19.01
CA GLY A 264 -15.29 -15.72 19.98
C GLY A 264 -15.52 -16.83 21.02
N VAL A 265 -16.73 -17.40 21.12
CA VAL A 265 -17.10 -18.47 22.08
C VAL A 265 -17.45 -19.75 21.33
N ASP A 266 -18.55 -19.75 20.56
CA ASP A 266 -19.00 -20.91 19.78
C ASP A 266 -18.15 -21.12 18.54
N ILE A 267 -17.68 -20.03 17.93
CA ILE A 267 -16.73 -20.00 16.83
C ILE A 267 -15.59 -19.06 17.24
N LYS A 268 -14.38 -19.60 17.37
CA LYS A 268 -13.20 -18.78 17.63
C LYS A 268 -12.85 -17.98 16.39
N ILE A 269 -12.47 -16.72 16.56
CA ILE A 269 -12.14 -15.83 15.46
C ILE A 269 -10.71 -15.35 15.61
N VAL A 270 -9.90 -15.55 14.59
CA VAL A 270 -8.55 -15.01 14.48
C VAL A 270 -8.46 -14.12 13.23
N SER A 271 -7.76 -13.00 13.34
CA SER A 271 -7.77 -11.96 12.31
C SER A 271 -6.40 -11.30 12.16
N ILE A 272 -6.29 -10.45 11.16
CA ILE A 272 -5.12 -9.62 10.89
C ILE A 272 -5.59 -8.18 10.66
N ASP A 273 -4.82 -7.21 10.98
CA ASP A 273 -4.79 -5.77 10.82
C ASP A 273 -4.59 -5.02 12.14
N GLY A 274 -5.44 -5.23 13.13
CA GLY A 274 -5.42 -4.51 14.39
C GLY A 274 -6.04 -3.10 14.28
N VAL A 275 -7.05 -2.90 13.43
CA VAL A 275 -7.81 -1.63 13.41
C VAL A 275 -8.63 -1.46 14.68
N LYS A 276 -8.99 -0.21 15.01
CA LYS A 276 -9.66 0.12 16.27
C LYS A 276 -10.93 -0.69 16.52
N ASP A 277 -11.75 -0.92 15.50
CA ASP A 277 -12.97 -1.74 15.60
C ASP A 277 -12.62 -3.21 15.87
N GLY A 278 -11.60 -3.76 15.19
CA GLY A 278 -11.08 -5.11 15.42
C GLY A 278 -10.53 -5.27 16.82
N MET A 279 -9.71 -4.33 17.29
CA MET A 279 -9.17 -4.30 18.65
C MET A 279 -10.27 -4.17 19.71
N THR A 280 -11.35 -3.45 19.41
CA THR A 280 -12.54 -3.36 20.28
C THR A 280 -13.25 -4.72 20.35
N ALA A 281 -13.44 -5.39 19.21
CA ALA A 281 -14.02 -6.74 19.20
C ALA A 281 -13.14 -7.76 19.94
N LEU A 282 -11.82 -7.65 19.82
CA LEU A 282 -10.86 -8.47 20.56
C LEU A 282 -10.91 -8.20 22.08
N SER A 283 -10.92 -6.93 22.51
CA SER A 283 -10.98 -6.56 23.93
C SER A 283 -12.27 -7.03 24.60
N THR A 284 -13.36 -7.14 23.84
CA THR A 284 -14.65 -7.66 24.32
C THR A 284 -14.83 -9.17 24.13
N GLY A 285 -13.82 -9.88 23.61
CA GLY A 285 -13.80 -11.33 23.45
C GLY A 285 -14.60 -11.86 22.26
N LYS A 286 -15.05 -11.01 21.34
CA LYS A 286 -15.69 -11.42 20.08
C LYS A 286 -14.69 -11.91 19.04
N ILE A 287 -13.46 -11.41 19.06
CA ILE A 287 -12.28 -11.94 18.39
C ILE A 287 -11.36 -12.52 19.44
N ASN A 288 -10.52 -13.49 19.11
CA ASN A 288 -9.65 -14.18 20.07
C ASN A 288 -8.18 -13.84 19.91
N TYR A 289 -7.74 -13.47 18.70
CA TYR A 289 -6.37 -13.11 18.40
C TYR A 289 -6.29 -12.24 17.14
N ILE A 290 -5.47 -11.21 17.18
CA ILE A 290 -5.18 -10.35 16.03
C ILE A 290 -3.66 -10.21 15.88
N VAL A 291 -3.16 -10.43 14.66
CA VAL A 291 -1.82 -10.01 14.24
C VAL A 291 -1.94 -8.63 13.60
N GLU A 292 -1.09 -7.70 14.01
CA GLU A 292 -1.07 -6.36 13.43
C GLU A 292 -0.56 -6.40 12.00
N CYS A 293 -1.13 -5.54 11.16
CA CYS A 293 -0.58 -5.06 9.89
C CYS A 293 -0.61 -3.53 9.96
N ASN A 294 0.54 -2.88 10.06
CA ASN A 294 0.60 -1.45 10.34
C ASN A 294 0.29 -0.59 9.09
N PRO A 295 -0.81 0.20 9.06
CA PRO A 295 -1.17 1.03 7.91
C PRO A 295 -0.41 2.35 7.82
N LEU A 296 0.35 2.75 8.84
CA LEU A 296 0.91 4.10 8.97
C LEU A 296 2.20 4.30 8.17
N LEU A 297 2.18 3.94 6.87
CA LEU A 297 3.34 3.96 5.98
C LEU A 297 3.72 5.36 5.44
N GLY A 298 2.91 6.39 5.71
CA GLY A 298 3.11 7.73 5.15
C GLY A 298 4.47 8.35 5.46
N PRO A 299 4.92 8.43 6.73
CA PRO A 299 6.21 9.01 7.10
C PRO A 299 7.40 8.32 6.43
N ASP A 300 7.37 6.99 6.38
CA ASP A 300 8.42 6.20 5.75
C ASP A 300 8.43 6.40 4.23
N LEU A 301 7.26 6.40 3.59
CA LEU A 301 7.16 6.71 2.16
C LEU A 301 7.69 8.11 1.85
N ALA A 302 7.40 9.12 2.67
CA ALA A 302 7.92 10.47 2.49
C ALA A 302 9.46 10.49 2.56
N THR A 303 10.03 9.75 3.50
CA THR A 303 11.49 9.61 3.65
C THR A 303 12.10 8.89 2.44
N LEU A 304 11.52 7.77 2.02
CA LEU A 304 11.98 6.99 0.87
C LEU A 304 11.88 7.80 -0.44
N ALA A 305 10.79 8.53 -0.65
CA ALA A 305 10.62 9.36 -1.83
C ALA A 305 11.71 10.44 -1.93
N LYS A 306 12.08 11.09 -0.82
CA LYS A 306 13.19 12.06 -0.79
C LYS A 306 14.52 11.39 -1.16
N LYS A 307 14.85 10.26 -0.55
CA LYS A 307 16.09 9.52 -0.84
C LYS A 307 16.15 9.10 -2.31
N VAL A 308 15.09 8.47 -2.81
CA VAL A 308 15.04 7.96 -4.20
C VAL A 308 15.16 9.09 -5.22
N VAL A 309 14.48 10.22 -5.03
CA VAL A 309 14.56 11.38 -5.93
C VAL A 309 15.93 12.05 -5.89
N ASN A 310 16.60 12.04 -4.75
CA ASN A 310 17.97 12.56 -4.60
C ASN A 310 19.05 11.57 -5.11
N GLY A 311 18.68 10.38 -5.58
CA GLY A 311 19.63 9.36 -6.04
C GLY A 311 20.37 8.64 -4.91
N GLU A 312 19.86 8.73 -3.68
CA GLU A 312 20.40 8.02 -2.53
C GLU A 312 20.02 6.53 -2.59
N SER A 313 20.86 5.67 -2.04
CA SER A 313 20.56 4.23 -1.94
C SER A 313 19.46 3.97 -0.91
N VAL A 314 18.60 3.01 -1.22
CA VAL A 314 17.56 2.50 -0.33
C VAL A 314 17.58 0.98 -0.35
N ASP A 315 17.20 0.35 0.75
CA ASP A 315 17.07 -1.10 0.81
C ASP A 315 15.98 -1.58 -0.14
N ALA A 316 16.20 -2.71 -0.81
CA ALA A 316 15.22 -3.26 -1.76
C ALA A 316 13.91 -3.67 -1.08
N ARG A 317 13.96 -4.07 0.19
CA ARG A 317 12.81 -4.46 1.02
C ARG A 317 12.93 -3.86 2.41
N ILE A 318 11.86 -3.19 2.86
CA ILE A 318 11.73 -2.66 4.21
C ILE A 318 10.49 -3.29 4.82
N VAL A 319 10.70 -4.09 5.87
CA VAL A 319 9.61 -4.74 6.63
C VAL A 319 9.22 -3.83 7.77
N THR A 320 7.91 -3.54 7.88
CA THR A 320 7.35 -2.84 9.03
C THR A 320 7.30 -3.75 10.25
N HIS A 321 7.33 -3.15 11.43
CA HIS A 321 7.11 -3.89 12.67
C HIS A 321 5.61 -4.06 12.91
N ASP A 322 5.19 -5.30 13.17
CA ASP A 322 3.81 -5.66 13.45
C ASP A 322 3.75 -6.47 14.76
N ASP A 323 2.92 -6.01 15.70
CA ASP A 323 2.68 -6.70 16.97
C ASP A 323 1.64 -7.83 16.80
N ALA A 324 1.30 -8.50 17.89
CA ALA A 324 0.16 -9.39 17.98
C ALA A 324 -0.54 -9.24 19.34
N PHE A 325 -1.84 -9.41 19.32
CA PHE A 325 -2.67 -9.10 20.47
C PHE A 325 -3.61 -10.25 20.80
N ASP A 326 -3.64 -10.61 22.09
CA ASP A 326 -4.74 -11.30 22.75
C ASP A 326 -5.70 -10.28 23.35
N GLN A 327 -6.74 -10.75 24.05
CA GLN A 327 -7.75 -9.89 24.67
C GLN A 327 -7.15 -8.89 25.66
N ALA A 328 -6.18 -9.31 26.47
CA ALA A 328 -5.54 -8.45 27.47
C ALA A 328 -4.64 -7.40 26.79
N GLY A 329 -3.87 -7.83 25.78
CA GLY A 329 -3.05 -6.95 24.94
C GLY A 329 -3.88 -5.90 24.22
N ALA A 330 -5.02 -6.29 23.65
CA ALA A 330 -5.94 -5.35 22.99
C ALA A 330 -6.51 -4.31 23.96
N THR A 331 -6.95 -4.74 25.14
CA THR A 331 -7.46 -3.82 26.18
C THR A 331 -6.43 -2.77 26.57
N LYS A 332 -5.16 -3.17 26.63
CA LYS A 332 -4.05 -2.26 26.97
C LYS A 332 -3.71 -1.32 25.82
N ALA A 333 -3.71 -1.81 24.58
CA ALA A 333 -3.28 -1.04 23.41
C ALA A 333 -4.37 -0.10 22.86
N LEU A 334 -5.66 -0.42 23.11
CA LEU A 334 -6.81 0.28 22.51
C LEU A 334 -6.87 1.80 22.78
N PRO A 335 -6.52 2.33 23.99
CA PRO A 335 -6.53 3.77 24.24
C PRO A 335 -5.62 4.59 23.31
N ASP A 336 -4.48 4.01 22.92
CA ASP A 336 -3.46 4.68 22.09
C ASP A 336 -3.58 4.32 20.60
N ARG A 337 -4.58 3.50 20.22
CA ARG A 337 -4.77 3.02 18.84
C ARG A 337 -5.14 4.16 17.90
N LYS A 338 -4.32 4.40 16.88
CA LYS A 338 -4.45 5.54 15.95
C LYS A 338 -5.29 5.25 14.72
N TYR A 339 -5.67 3.98 14.48
CA TYR A 339 -6.40 3.54 13.30
C TYR A 339 -7.35 2.39 13.59
#